data_9fd89233528b1e5abcb845e0052e6314
#
_entry.id   9fd89233528b1e5abcb845e0052e6314
#
_cell.length_a   1.000
_cell.length_b   1.000
_cell.length_c   1.000
_cell.angle_alpha   90.00
_cell.angle_beta   90.00
_cell.angle_gamma   90.00
#
_symmetry.space_group_name_H-M   'P 1'
#
loop_
_entity.id
_entity.type
_entity.pdbx_description
1 polymer ?
#
loop_
_entity_poly.entity_id
_entity_poly.type
_entity_poly.pdbx_seq_one_letter_code
_entity_poly.pdbx_strand_id
1 'polypeptide(L)'
;TRQTAIKILKNGGVVAIFPAGGVAWSRKKGLPIQEDDWKPMLGRLINDSNCDVIMTRFDGQNSKAFQLASRVHQTIKQSLYLYEIKKSLDKPMQFKVLKYLKNQSLPNLNDRDLSLYLQKELNKSL
;
A
#
# COMPACT_ATOMS: atom_id res chain seq x y z
N THR A 1 7.59 15.09 -4.85
CA THR A 1 6.47 15.27 -5.79
C THR A 1 6.40 14.10 -6.80
N ARG A 2 5.27 13.97 -7.55
CA ARG A 2 5.11 12.94 -8.59
C ARG A 2 6.22 13.03 -9.65
N GLN A 3 6.52 14.20 -10.15
CA GLN A 3 7.56 14.41 -11.17
C GLN A 3 8.94 13.93 -10.68
N THR A 4 9.26 14.17 -9.43
CA THR A 4 10.49 13.67 -8.82
C THR A 4 10.54 12.14 -8.82
N ALA A 5 9.44 11.49 -8.46
CA ALA A 5 9.33 10.02 -8.48
C ALA A 5 9.52 9.46 -9.90
N ILE A 6 8.87 10.05 -10.91
CA ILE A 6 9.04 9.66 -12.33
C ILE A 6 10.51 9.82 -12.77
N LYS A 7 11.14 10.93 -12.39
CA LYS A 7 12.55 11.16 -12.73
C LYS A 7 13.47 10.09 -12.10
N ILE A 8 13.22 9.74 -10.83
CA ILE A 8 13.98 8.68 -10.15
C ILE A 8 13.81 7.35 -10.88
N LEU A 9 12.57 6.96 -11.20
CA LEU A 9 12.29 5.70 -11.90
C LEU A 9 12.92 5.65 -13.30
N LYS A 10 12.83 6.73 -14.08
CA LYS A 10 13.45 6.81 -15.43
C LYS A 10 14.98 6.73 -15.39
N ASN A 11 15.59 7.10 -14.28
CA ASN A 11 17.04 6.99 -14.06
C ASN A 11 17.46 5.65 -13.43
N GLY A 12 16.60 4.65 -13.42
CA GLY A 12 16.88 3.32 -12.85
C GLY A 12 16.83 3.25 -11.33
N GLY A 13 16.30 4.28 -10.68
CA GLY A 13 16.09 4.29 -9.23
C GLY A 13 14.84 3.54 -8.81
N VAL A 14 14.63 3.44 -7.49
CA VAL A 14 13.49 2.76 -6.88
C VAL A 14 12.64 3.76 -6.09
N VAL A 15 11.32 3.62 -6.19
CA VAL A 15 10.34 4.39 -5.42
C VAL A 15 9.42 3.44 -4.67
N ALA A 16 9.41 3.54 -3.35
CA ALA A 16 8.47 2.80 -2.51
C ALA A 16 7.20 3.62 -2.27
N ILE A 17 6.04 3.00 -2.45
CA ILE A 17 4.75 3.67 -2.23
C ILE A 17 3.75 2.76 -1.51
N PHE A 18 2.83 3.39 -0.76
CA PHE A 18 1.68 2.75 -0.13
C PHE A 18 0.42 3.25 -0.85
N PRO A 19 -0.07 2.53 -1.88
CA PRO A 19 -1.03 3.09 -2.83
C PRO A 19 -2.42 3.34 -2.25
N ALA A 20 -2.81 2.64 -1.18
CA ALA A 20 -4.06 2.90 -0.47
C ALA A 20 -4.10 4.29 0.20
N GLY A 21 -2.92 4.84 0.53
CA GLY A 21 -2.80 6.13 1.20
C GLY A 21 -3.28 6.12 2.66
N GLY A 22 -3.53 4.97 3.23
CA GLY A 22 -3.96 4.78 4.60
C GLY A 22 -3.64 3.39 5.12
N VAL A 23 -3.80 3.21 6.42
CA VAL A 23 -3.59 1.91 7.08
C VAL A 23 -4.86 1.08 6.95
N ALA A 24 -4.70 -0.18 6.58
CA ALA A 24 -5.79 -1.15 6.52
C ALA A 24 -6.50 -1.29 7.88
N TRP A 25 -7.81 -1.35 7.87
CA TRP A 25 -8.64 -1.43 9.07
C TRP A 25 -9.92 -2.24 8.85
N SER A 26 -10.50 -2.74 9.92
CA SER A 26 -11.76 -3.47 9.85
C SER A 26 -12.95 -2.51 9.97
N ARG A 27 -13.76 -2.41 8.94
CA ARG A 27 -14.94 -1.51 8.90
C ARG A 27 -16.03 -1.88 9.88
N LYS A 28 -16.18 -3.17 10.22
CA LYS A 28 -17.17 -3.69 11.17
C LYS A 28 -16.55 -4.79 12.03
N LYS A 29 -17.10 -4.96 13.27
CA LYS A 29 -16.68 -6.05 14.15
C LYS A 29 -16.89 -7.41 13.45
N GLY A 30 -15.85 -8.24 13.44
CA GLY A 30 -15.89 -9.57 12.81
C GLY A 30 -15.59 -9.60 11.31
N LEU A 31 -15.48 -8.44 10.64
CA LEU A 31 -15.05 -8.40 9.25
C LEU A 31 -13.51 -8.39 9.15
N PRO A 32 -12.97 -8.95 8.07
CA PRO A 32 -11.53 -8.90 7.82
C PRO A 32 -11.04 -7.46 7.69
N ILE A 33 -9.76 -7.26 7.98
CA ILE A 33 -9.07 -6.01 7.74
C ILE A 33 -8.92 -5.84 6.23
N GLN A 34 -9.35 -4.69 5.72
CA GLN A 34 -9.28 -4.37 4.29
C GLN A 34 -8.55 -3.05 4.09
N GLU A 35 -7.80 -2.97 3.01
CA GLU A 35 -7.28 -1.72 2.49
C GLU A 35 -8.36 -0.99 1.69
N ASP A 36 -8.26 0.33 1.66
CA ASP A 36 -9.03 1.13 0.72
C ASP A 36 -8.52 0.90 -0.72
N ASP A 37 -9.36 1.23 -1.70
CA ASP A 37 -9.00 1.13 -3.11
C ASP A 37 -7.71 1.92 -3.39
N TRP A 38 -6.80 1.31 -4.13
CA TRP A 38 -5.55 1.93 -4.49
C TRP A 38 -5.78 3.16 -5.37
N LYS A 39 -5.05 4.21 -5.06
CA LYS A 39 -5.19 5.50 -5.76
C LYS A 39 -4.60 5.43 -7.17
N PRO A 40 -5.16 6.19 -8.13
CA PRO A 40 -4.68 6.23 -9.52
C PRO A 40 -3.22 6.67 -9.67
N MET A 41 -2.63 7.22 -8.62
CA MET A 41 -1.23 7.67 -8.63
C MET A 41 -0.24 6.54 -8.94
N LEU A 42 -0.50 5.31 -8.47
CA LEU A 42 0.35 4.17 -8.77
C LEU A 42 0.36 3.85 -10.27
N GLY A 43 -0.83 3.70 -10.87
CA GLY A 43 -0.94 3.43 -12.31
C GLY A 43 -0.29 4.52 -13.14
N ARG A 44 -0.47 5.79 -12.74
CA ARG A 44 0.17 6.93 -13.42
C ARG A 44 1.69 6.90 -13.33
N LEU A 45 2.26 6.57 -12.19
CA LEU A 45 3.72 6.42 -12.07
C LEU A 45 4.25 5.34 -13.02
N ILE A 46 3.57 4.22 -13.11
CA ILE A 46 3.95 3.10 -13.98
C ILE A 46 3.81 3.50 -15.45
N ASN A 47 2.67 4.07 -15.85
CA ASN A 47 2.42 4.48 -17.24
C ASN A 47 3.40 5.57 -17.70
N ASP A 48 3.71 6.56 -16.84
CA ASP A 48 4.59 7.69 -17.18
C ASP A 48 6.09 7.30 -17.19
N SER A 49 6.48 6.24 -16.46
CA SER A 49 7.89 5.85 -16.33
C SER A 49 8.25 4.53 -16.98
N ASN A 50 7.28 3.72 -17.38
CA ASN A 50 7.45 2.36 -17.89
C ASN A 50 8.30 1.47 -16.95
N CYS A 51 8.12 1.65 -15.64
CA CYS A 51 8.89 0.92 -14.64
C CYS A 51 8.29 -0.46 -14.33
N ASP A 52 9.14 -1.36 -13.87
CA ASP A 52 8.73 -2.64 -13.30
C ASP A 52 8.12 -2.46 -11.91
N VAL A 53 7.36 -3.45 -11.45
CA VAL A 53 6.65 -3.42 -10.16
C VAL A 53 7.09 -4.57 -9.27
N ILE A 54 7.54 -4.26 -8.06
CA ILE A 54 7.78 -5.25 -7.01
C ILE A 54 6.66 -5.12 -5.98
N MET A 55 5.85 -6.15 -5.86
CA MET A 55 4.80 -6.21 -4.86
C MET A 55 5.34 -6.78 -3.57
N THR A 56 5.15 -6.05 -2.49
CA THR A 56 5.67 -6.43 -1.18
C THR A 56 4.58 -6.35 -0.12
N ARG A 57 4.76 -7.13 0.93
CA ARG A 57 3.88 -7.13 2.08
C ARG A 57 4.69 -7.01 3.37
N PHE A 58 4.21 -6.17 4.26
CA PHE A 58 4.62 -6.18 5.66
C PHE A 58 3.67 -7.07 6.45
N ASP A 59 4.21 -8.08 7.11
CA ASP A 59 3.45 -8.90 8.03
C ASP A 59 3.38 -8.20 9.38
N GLY A 60 2.17 -7.87 9.79
CA GLY A 60 1.89 -7.21 11.05
C GLY A 60 0.48 -6.65 11.09
N GLN A 61 -0.08 -6.59 12.27
CA GLN A 61 -1.38 -5.97 12.49
C GLN A 61 -1.27 -4.93 13.59
N ASN A 62 -1.96 -3.81 13.41
CA ASN A 62 -2.13 -2.84 14.48
C ASN A 62 -2.88 -3.45 15.66
N SER A 63 -2.68 -2.91 16.85
CA SER A 63 -3.28 -3.42 18.07
C SER A 63 -4.81 -3.49 18.02
N LYS A 64 -5.40 -4.33 18.86
CA LYS A 64 -6.86 -4.40 19.01
C LYS A 64 -7.46 -3.04 19.41
N ALA A 65 -6.73 -2.26 20.20
CA ALA A 65 -7.14 -0.90 20.59
C ALA A 65 -7.21 0.03 19.38
N PHE A 66 -6.22 -0.02 18.47
CA PHE A 66 -6.23 0.74 17.23
C PHE A 66 -7.41 0.34 16.32
N GLN A 67 -7.66 -0.96 16.18
CA GLN A 67 -8.78 -1.46 15.39
C GLN A 67 -10.13 -0.99 15.95
N LEU A 68 -10.28 -0.95 17.27
CA LEU A 68 -11.49 -0.46 17.94
C LEU A 68 -11.67 1.05 17.73
N ALA A 69 -10.62 1.83 17.99
CA ALA A 69 -10.63 3.29 17.83
C ALA A 69 -10.89 3.72 16.38
N SER A 70 -10.39 2.96 15.41
CA SER A 70 -10.63 3.21 13.98
C SER A 70 -12.10 3.16 13.59
N ARG A 71 -12.94 2.51 14.41
CA ARG A 71 -14.39 2.40 14.18
C ARG A 71 -15.19 3.54 14.80
N VAL A 72 -14.60 4.23 15.79
CA VAL A 72 -15.32 5.27 16.56
C VAL A 72 -15.14 6.63 15.91
N HIS A 73 -13.90 7.06 15.69
CA HIS A 73 -13.64 8.39 15.14
C HIS A 73 -12.26 8.47 14.48
N GLN A 74 -12.20 9.17 13.34
CA GLN A 74 -10.95 9.29 12.56
C GLN A 74 -9.83 10.01 13.32
N THR A 75 -10.16 11.02 14.12
CA THR A 75 -9.19 11.76 14.94
C THR A 75 -8.55 10.87 16.00
N ILE A 76 -9.33 10.00 16.64
CA ILE A 76 -8.82 9.04 17.65
C ILE A 76 -7.89 8.04 16.97
N LYS A 77 -8.23 7.58 15.77
CA LYS A 77 -7.35 6.73 14.95
C LYS A 77 -6.00 7.41 14.70
N GLN A 78 -6.01 8.68 14.31
CA GLN A 78 -4.78 9.44 14.02
C GLN A 78 -3.91 9.61 15.27
N SER A 79 -4.49 9.89 16.41
CA SER A 79 -3.75 10.04 17.68
C SER A 79 -3.06 8.74 18.10
N LEU A 80 -3.66 7.59 17.80
CA LEU A 80 -3.08 6.29 18.13
C LEU A 80 -1.94 5.86 17.20
N TYR A 81 -1.72 6.50 16.06
CA TYR A 81 -0.57 6.18 15.19
C TYR A 81 0.76 6.32 15.92
N LEU A 82 0.96 7.41 16.67
CA LEU A 82 2.19 7.62 17.41
C LEU A 82 2.40 6.54 18.48
N TYR A 83 1.33 6.10 19.13
CA TYR A 83 1.38 5.02 20.11
C TYR A 83 1.74 3.67 19.46
N GLU A 84 1.12 3.34 18.32
CA GLU A 84 1.43 2.11 17.58
C GLU A 84 2.87 2.11 17.05
N ILE A 85 3.34 3.24 16.54
CA ILE A 85 4.73 3.42 16.09
C ILE A 85 5.68 3.16 17.27
N LYS A 86 5.48 3.83 18.41
CA LYS A 86 6.30 3.64 19.61
C LYS A 86 6.34 2.20 20.06
N LYS A 87 5.20 1.52 20.04
CA LYS A 87 5.07 0.11 20.43
C LYS A 87 5.77 -0.85 19.46
N SER A 88 5.99 -0.43 18.22
CA SER A 88 6.57 -1.25 17.15
C SER A 88 8.06 -1.03 16.95
N LEU A 89 8.66 0.02 17.53
CA LEU A 89 10.06 0.41 17.30
C LEU A 89 11.07 -0.69 17.61
N ASP A 90 10.79 -1.52 18.63
CA ASP A 90 11.71 -2.58 19.08
C ASP A 90 11.27 -3.99 18.62
N LYS A 91 10.35 -4.08 17.68
CA LYS A 91 9.85 -5.35 17.18
C LYS A 91 10.36 -5.64 15.77
N PRO A 92 10.79 -6.87 15.49
CA PRO A 92 11.15 -7.26 14.14
C PRO A 92 9.93 -7.15 13.23
N MET A 93 10.09 -6.45 12.11
CA MET A 93 9.06 -6.32 11.08
C MET A 93 9.40 -7.31 9.96
N GLN A 94 8.47 -8.19 9.64
CA GLN A 94 8.64 -9.11 8.53
C GLN A 94 8.22 -8.44 7.24
N PHE A 95 9.11 -8.51 6.28
CA PHE A 95 8.92 -7.98 4.93
C PHE A 95 9.01 -9.13 3.94
N LYS A 96 7.99 -9.30 3.10
CA LYS A 96 7.96 -10.35 2.08
C LYS A 96 7.81 -9.74 0.70
N VAL A 97 8.62 -10.20 -0.23
CA VAL A 97 8.42 -9.95 -1.66
C VAL A 97 7.46 -11.02 -2.18
N LEU A 98 6.30 -10.60 -2.67
CA LEU A 98 5.25 -11.50 -3.14
C LEU A 98 5.34 -11.75 -4.64
N LYS A 99 5.61 -10.70 -5.42
CA LYS A 99 5.59 -10.79 -6.88
C LYS A 99 6.47 -9.72 -7.51
N TYR A 100 7.15 -10.09 -8.59
CA TYR A 100 7.83 -9.17 -9.50
C TYR A 100 7.11 -9.18 -10.84
N LEU A 101 6.74 -8.02 -11.33
CA LEU A 101 6.05 -7.83 -12.60
C LEU A 101 6.86 -6.90 -13.49
N LYS A 102 7.27 -7.42 -14.64
CA LYS A 102 7.91 -6.60 -15.67
C LYS A 102 6.87 -5.68 -16.30
N ASN A 103 7.24 -4.45 -16.61
CA ASN A 103 6.34 -3.49 -17.25
C ASN A 103 5.69 -4.06 -18.52
N GLN A 104 6.47 -4.76 -19.34
CA GLN A 104 6.00 -5.38 -20.58
C GLN A 104 4.90 -6.46 -20.38
N SER A 105 4.78 -7.02 -19.18
CA SER A 105 3.75 -8.01 -18.83
C SER A 105 2.50 -7.39 -18.20
N LEU A 106 2.50 -6.09 -17.97
CA LEU A 106 1.35 -5.38 -17.43
C LEU A 106 0.31 -5.13 -18.53
N PRO A 107 -0.98 -5.20 -18.20
CA PRO A 107 -2.03 -4.86 -19.17
C PRO A 107 -2.01 -3.36 -19.48
N ASN A 108 -2.29 -3.01 -20.72
CA ASN A 108 -2.42 -1.62 -21.14
C ASN A 108 -3.75 -1.04 -20.64
N LEU A 109 -3.73 -0.47 -19.46
CA LEU A 109 -4.89 0.09 -18.77
C LEU A 109 -4.66 1.56 -18.40
N ASN A 110 -5.73 2.30 -18.21
CA ASN A 110 -5.63 3.65 -17.66
C ASN A 110 -5.12 3.61 -16.20
N ASP A 111 -4.71 4.76 -15.68
CA ASP A 111 -4.06 4.91 -14.37
C ASP A 111 -4.87 4.27 -13.22
N ARG A 112 -6.19 4.46 -13.23
CA ARG A 112 -7.07 3.94 -12.19
C ARG A 112 -7.22 2.42 -12.28
N ASP A 113 -7.50 1.92 -13.47
CA ASP A 113 -7.75 0.50 -13.69
C ASP A 113 -6.48 -0.31 -13.51
N LEU A 114 -5.31 0.24 -13.88
CA LEU A 114 -4.02 -0.39 -13.61
C LEU A 114 -3.75 -0.49 -12.10
N SER A 115 -4.04 0.56 -11.33
CA SER A 115 -3.89 0.51 -9.87
C SER A 115 -4.79 -0.54 -9.23
N LEU A 116 -6.05 -0.64 -9.64
CA LEU A 116 -7.01 -1.63 -9.14
C LEU A 116 -6.65 -3.06 -9.59
N TYR A 117 -6.14 -3.22 -10.81
CA TYR A 117 -5.62 -4.49 -11.29
C TYR A 117 -4.49 -5.00 -10.40
N LEU A 118 -3.52 -4.14 -10.10
CA LEU A 118 -2.39 -4.49 -9.24
C LEU A 118 -2.83 -4.82 -7.81
N GLN A 119 -3.82 -4.11 -7.26
CA GLN A 119 -4.41 -4.44 -5.97
C GLN A 119 -5.05 -5.83 -5.96
N LYS A 120 -5.77 -6.18 -7.03
CA LYS A 120 -6.37 -7.52 -7.18
C LYS A 120 -5.29 -8.61 -7.28
N GLU A 121 -4.22 -8.35 -8.02
CA GLU A 121 -3.09 -9.29 -8.15
C GLU A 121 -2.37 -9.50 -6.81
N LEU A 122 -2.19 -8.45 -6.02
CA LEU A 122 -1.65 -8.57 -4.67
C LEU A 122 -2.54 -9.46 -3.80
N ASN A 123 -3.85 -9.20 -3.80
CA ASN A 123 -4.82 -9.94 -2.98
C ASN A 123 -4.93 -11.43 -3.36
N LYS A 124 -4.65 -11.80 -4.61
CA LYS A 124 -4.57 -13.22 -5.04
C LYS A 124 -3.32 -13.92 -4.52
N SER A 125 -2.29 -13.16 -4.18
CA SER A 125 -1.01 -13.69 -3.68
C SER A 125 -0.95 -13.79 -2.15
N LEU A 126 -2.04 -13.42 -1.47
CA LEU A 126 -2.22 -13.48 -0.03
C LEU A 126 -2.90 -14.76 0.40
#